data_d194e942274e0ca9c98070217b6be9de
#
_entry.id   d194e942274e0ca9c98070217b6be9de
#
_cell.length_a   1.000
_cell.length_b   1.000
_cell.length_c   1.000
_cell.angle_alpha   90.00
_cell.angle_beta   90.00
_cell.angle_gamma   90.00
#
_symmetry.space_group_name_H-M   'P 1'
#
loop_
_entity.id
_entity.type
_entity.pdbx_description
1 polymer ?
#
loop_
_entity_poly.entity_id
_entity_poly.type
_entity_poly.pdbx_seq_one_letter_code
_entity_poly.pdbx_strand_id
1 'polypeptide(L)'
;MNNYHFTVERPGIHTTFQDFGYEYLQHFGITTGGVVDNNLFQTANKLLGNEKNETIIEFAYQGPRLRLDKGNVQIVITGDVHFIISKKSENFSENIGETFRSYQLNEGDIIDILATKSSVYGYFGVIGGFKINKYNRCGSTLVGSGIGPNNGKRIQENQLIEFNMESKKNKLKQLSYLSNNKDNIIRAIEGPQINFFSKETINNFFNKTFKISKSADRMGVRLEGNKIVSKNTSNILSEGIVKGSVQIPGDGNPIVLMVDHPTIGGYPKIATVILNDIAKLSHQSFGKEICFEKVSIETAENLYNANKKYLDKMFQSIKLL
;
A
#
# COMPACT_ATOMS: atom_id res chain seq x y z
N MET A 1 -17.27 -25.38 -15.69
CA MET A 1 -17.40 -23.93 -15.91
C MET A 1 -16.06 -23.39 -16.41
N ASN A 2 -16.08 -22.59 -17.46
CA ASN A 2 -14.84 -22.04 -18.03
C ASN A 2 -14.35 -20.86 -17.17
N ASN A 3 -13.43 -21.12 -16.22
CA ASN A 3 -12.91 -20.07 -15.37
C ASN A 3 -11.81 -19.28 -16.10
N TYR A 4 -11.97 -17.96 -16.19
CA TYR A 4 -10.95 -17.04 -16.70
C TYR A 4 -9.87 -16.88 -15.67
N HIS A 5 -8.61 -17.02 -16.05
CA HIS A 5 -7.51 -17.01 -15.10
C HIS A 5 -6.16 -16.63 -15.71
N PHE A 6 -5.31 -16.15 -14.84
CA PHE A 6 -3.87 -16.06 -15.05
C PHE A 6 -3.16 -17.22 -14.38
N THR A 7 -2.07 -17.70 -14.97
CA THR A 7 -1.06 -18.49 -14.26
C THR A 7 0.08 -17.58 -13.77
N VAL A 8 0.46 -17.75 -12.52
CA VAL A 8 1.59 -17.04 -11.91
C VAL A 8 2.88 -17.73 -12.31
N GLU A 9 3.67 -17.14 -13.21
CA GLU A 9 5.00 -17.64 -13.61
C GLU A 9 6.09 -17.21 -12.61
N ARG A 10 5.92 -16.04 -11.99
CA ARG A 10 6.74 -15.52 -10.90
C ARG A 10 5.85 -14.72 -9.96
N PRO A 11 5.81 -15.00 -8.65
CA PRO A 11 4.88 -14.33 -7.73
C PRO A 11 5.30 -12.89 -7.38
N GLY A 12 6.56 -12.50 -7.56
CA GLY A 12 7.10 -11.24 -7.07
C GLY A 12 7.36 -11.23 -5.55
N ILE A 13 7.51 -10.04 -4.98
CA ILE A 13 7.84 -9.85 -3.57
C ILE A 13 6.62 -9.29 -2.83
N HIS A 14 6.27 -9.89 -1.68
CA HIS A 14 5.12 -9.49 -0.85
C HIS A 14 3.81 -9.30 -1.63
N THR A 15 3.58 -10.12 -2.65
CA THR A 15 2.41 -10.02 -3.51
C THR A 15 1.18 -10.63 -2.85
N THR A 16 0.15 -9.82 -2.61
CA THR A 16 -1.10 -10.20 -1.91
C THR A 16 -2.31 -9.51 -2.51
N PHE A 17 -3.49 -10.10 -2.29
CA PHE A 17 -4.76 -9.42 -2.56
C PHE A 17 -5.03 -8.40 -1.46
N GLN A 18 -5.45 -7.20 -1.85
CA GLN A 18 -5.75 -6.11 -0.91
C GLN A 18 -6.95 -5.29 -1.39
N ASP A 19 -7.72 -4.79 -0.41
CA ASP A 19 -8.77 -3.79 -0.56
C ASP A 19 -8.65 -2.73 0.55
N PHE A 20 -9.72 -2.08 1.00
CA PHE A 20 -9.63 -1.12 2.11
C PHE A 20 -9.30 -1.75 3.47
N GLY A 21 -9.34 -3.08 3.57
CA GLY A 21 -9.05 -3.81 4.81
C GLY A 21 -10.27 -4.07 5.69
N TYR A 22 -10.00 -4.56 6.88
CA TYR A 22 -11.00 -4.99 7.85
C TYR A 22 -11.45 -3.83 8.73
N GLU A 23 -12.74 -3.65 8.87
CA GLU A 23 -13.33 -2.64 9.75
C GLU A 23 -13.96 -3.31 10.97
N TYR A 24 -13.84 -2.64 12.13
CA TYR A 24 -14.50 -3.02 13.38
C TYR A 24 -14.12 -4.41 13.94
N LEU A 25 -12.95 -4.97 13.59
CA LEU A 25 -12.50 -6.26 14.08
C LEU A 25 -11.30 -6.18 15.06
N GLN A 26 -10.84 -4.99 15.39
CA GLN A 26 -9.66 -4.78 16.25
C GLN A 26 -9.85 -5.38 17.66
N HIS A 27 -11.07 -5.39 18.18
CA HIS A 27 -11.40 -6.00 19.46
C HIS A 27 -11.31 -7.55 19.48
N PHE A 28 -11.22 -8.18 18.29
CA PHE A 28 -10.89 -9.60 18.14
C PHE A 28 -9.39 -9.83 17.85
N GLY A 29 -8.56 -8.79 17.93
CA GLY A 29 -7.13 -8.87 17.61
C GLY A 29 -6.83 -8.85 16.10
N ILE A 30 -7.84 -8.61 15.25
CA ILE A 30 -7.66 -8.52 13.79
C ILE A 30 -7.36 -7.06 13.44
N THR A 31 -6.17 -6.82 12.89
CA THR A 31 -5.78 -5.48 12.43
C THR A 31 -6.57 -5.05 11.19
N THR A 32 -6.56 -3.75 10.89
CA THR A 32 -7.23 -3.22 9.69
C THR A 32 -6.66 -3.78 8.40
N GLY A 33 -5.34 -3.95 8.30
CA GLY A 33 -4.73 -4.39 7.05
C GLY A 33 -5.03 -3.44 5.90
N GLY A 34 -5.32 -4.02 4.74
CA GLY A 34 -5.69 -3.28 3.53
C GLY A 34 -4.48 -2.73 2.78
N VAL A 35 -4.78 -1.96 1.74
CA VAL A 35 -3.75 -1.34 0.91
C VAL A 35 -2.93 -0.32 1.67
N VAL A 36 -1.64 -0.25 1.37
CA VAL A 36 -0.75 0.73 2.00
C VAL A 36 -0.97 2.13 1.44
N ASP A 37 -1.20 2.25 0.12
CA ASP A 37 -1.48 3.51 -0.56
C ASP A 37 -2.91 3.53 -1.14
N ASN A 38 -3.81 4.17 -0.41
CA ASN A 38 -5.20 4.32 -0.82
C ASN A 38 -5.39 5.13 -2.11
N ASN A 39 -4.49 6.06 -2.42
CA ASN A 39 -4.62 6.90 -3.60
C ASN A 39 -4.32 6.09 -4.87
N LEU A 40 -3.23 5.32 -4.86
CA LEU A 40 -2.86 4.44 -5.97
C LEU A 40 -3.90 3.34 -6.20
N PHE A 41 -4.40 2.74 -5.11
CA PHE A 41 -5.46 1.75 -5.13
C PHE A 41 -6.75 2.27 -5.77
N GLN A 42 -7.27 3.40 -5.28
CA GLN A 42 -8.49 3.99 -5.82
C GLN A 42 -8.32 4.43 -7.28
N THR A 43 -7.12 4.89 -7.65
CA THR A 43 -6.81 5.27 -9.03
C THR A 43 -6.87 4.06 -9.96
N ALA A 44 -6.34 2.90 -9.55
CA ALA A 44 -6.41 1.68 -10.33
C ALA A 44 -7.88 1.27 -10.59
N ASN A 45 -8.70 1.20 -9.54
CA ASN A 45 -10.10 0.85 -9.66
C ASN A 45 -10.89 1.87 -10.51
N LYS A 46 -10.59 3.16 -10.36
CA LYS A 46 -11.26 4.22 -11.17
C LYS A 46 -10.93 4.12 -12.66
N LEU A 47 -9.68 3.81 -13.00
CA LEU A 47 -9.27 3.59 -14.40
C LEU A 47 -9.94 2.37 -15.02
N LEU A 48 -10.12 1.31 -14.25
CA LEU A 48 -10.82 0.10 -14.68
C LEU A 48 -12.35 0.28 -14.72
N GLY A 49 -12.90 1.26 -14.02
CA GLY A 49 -14.34 1.41 -13.83
C GLY A 49 -14.93 0.43 -12.83
N ASN A 50 -14.11 -0.13 -11.96
CA ASN A 50 -14.50 -0.99 -10.86
C ASN A 50 -15.19 -0.21 -9.75
N GLU A 51 -15.84 -0.93 -8.84
CA GLU A 51 -16.27 -0.39 -7.55
C GLU A 51 -15.07 0.15 -6.77
N LYS A 52 -15.30 1.16 -5.94
CA LYS A 52 -14.24 1.86 -5.20
C LYS A 52 -13.40 0.93 -4.31
N ASN A 53 -13.99 -0.13 -3.78
CA ASN A 53 -13.35 -1.12 -2.91
C ASN A 53 -13.16 -2.48 -3.60
N GLU A 54 -13.01 -2.51 -4.93
CA GLU A 54 -12.74 -3.77 -5.62
C GLU A 54 -11.31 -4.23 -5.33
N THR A 55 -11.17 -5.50 -4.97
CA THR A 55 -9.89 -6.09 -4.57
C THR A 55 -8.91 -6.12 -5.74
N ILE A 56 -7.68 -5.68 -5.49
CA ILE A 56 -6.56 -5.71 -6.43
C ILE A 56 -5.34 -6.41 -5.82
N ILE A 57 -4.32 -6.63 -6.62
CA ILE A 57 -3.04 -7.16 -6.13
C ILE A 57 -2.12 -5.99 -5.76
N GLU A 58 -1.61 -6.00 -4.51
CA GLU A 58 -0.51 -5.15 -4.05
C GLU A 58 0.77 -5.96 -4.02
N PHE A 59 1.89 -5.37 -4.43
CA PHE A 59 3.22 -5.96 -4.40
C PHE A 59 4.26 -4.94 -3.94
N ALA A 60 5.41 -5.43 -3.45
CA ALA A 60 6.53 -4.57 -3.04
C ALA A 60 7.77 -4.86 -3.88
N TYR A 61 8.50 -3.83 -4.31
CA TYR A 61 9.74 -3.86 -5.07
C TYR A 61 9.66 -4.55 -6.42
N GLN A 62 9.22 -5.80 -6.50
CA GLN A 62 9.01 -6.58 -7.72
C GLN A 62 7.62 -7.20 -7.71
N GLY A 63 6.86 -7.00 -8.75
CA GLY A 63 5.54 -7.57 -8.89
C GLY A 63 5.53 -8.95 -9.58
N PRO A 64 4.35 -9.53 -9.78
CA PRO A 64 4.21 -10.83 -10.40
C PRO A 64 4.47 -10.78 -11.92
N ARG A 65 4.91 -11.92 -12.45
CA ARG A 65 4.81 -12.24 -13.88
C ARG A 65 3.64 -13.19 -14.06
N LEU A 66 2.69 -12.76 -14.89
CA LEU A 66 1.41 -13.43 -15.08
C LEU A 66 1.18 -13.72 -16.56
N ARG A 67 0.85 -14.95 -16.90
CA ARG A 67 0.35 -15.33 -18.22
C ARG A 67 -1.15 -15.46 -18.19
N LEU A 68 -1.84 -14.81 -19.11
CA LEU A 68 -3.29 -14.96 -19.29
C LEU A 68 -3.57 -16.24 -20.05
N ASP A 69 -3.96 -17.31 -19.35
CA ASP A 69 -4.18 -18.61 -19.99
C ASP A 69 -5.56 -18.71 -20.63
N LYS A 70 -6.54 -18.00 -20.07
CA LYS A 70 -7.90 -18.08 -20.58
C LYS A 70 -8.67 -16.79 -20.45
N GLY A 71 -9.23 -16.33 -21.56
CA GLY A 71 -10.09 -15.16 -21.63
C GLY A 71 -9.42 -13.93 -22.22
N ASN A 72 -10.08 -12.81 -22.00
CA ASN A 72 -9.54 -11.49 -22.28
C ASN A 72 -9.93 -10.54 -21.13
N VAL A 73 -9.07 -9.60 -20.79
CA VAL A 73 -9.29 -8.74 -19.63
C VAL A 73 -8.60 -7.39 -19.79
N GLN A 74 -9.23 -6.33 -19.28
CA GLN A 74 -8.56 -5.05 -19.13
C GLN A 74 -7.82 -5.01 -17.80
N ILE A 75 -6.60 -4.52 -17.84
CA ILE A 75 -5.72 -4.38 -16.66
C ILE A 75 -5.26 -2.95 -16.49
N VAL A 76 -4.83 -2.62 -15.28
CA VAL A 76 -4.13 -1.37 -14.93
C VAL A 76 -3.01 -1.68 -13.94
N ILE A 77 -1.89 -0.96 -14.10
CA ILE A 77 -0.85 -0.87 -13.08
C ILE A 77 -0.75 0.57 -12.59
N THR A 78 -0.72 0.75 -11.26
CA THR A 78 -0.48 2.04 -10.62
C THR A 78 0.73 1.98 -9.68
N GLY A 79 1.38 3.12 -9.48
CA GLY A 79 2.65 3.25 -8.78
C GLY A 79 3.78 3.64 -9.73
N ASP A 80 4.97 3.88 -9.19
CA ASP A 80 6.18 4.13 -9.99
C ASP A 80 6.84 2.80 -10.33
N VAL A 81 6.32 2.12 -11.37
CA VAL A 81 6.60 0.73 -11.69
C VAL A 81 7.11 0.60 -13.13
N HIS A 82 8.09 -0.28 -13.32
CA HIS A 82 8.56 -0.73 -14.63
C HIS A 82 7.98 -2.11 -14.93
N PHE A 83 7.26 -2.24 -16.04
CA PHE A 83 6.66 -3.49 -16.48
C PHE A 83 6.65 -3.62 -18.00
N ILE A 84 6.51 -4.84 -18.47
CA ILE A 84 6.49 -5.23 -19.88
C ILE A 84 5.21 -6.01 -20.17
N ILE A 85 4.64 -5.78 -21.33
CA ILE A 85 3.55 -6.60 -21.89
C ILE A 85 4.09 -7.29 -23.14
N SER A 86 4.04 -8.62 -23.15
CA SER A 86 4.40 -9.45 -24.28
C SER A 86 3.14 -10.05 -24.87
N LYS A 87 2.78 -9.65 -26.09
CA LYS A 87 1.57 -10.12 -26.76
C LYS A 87 1.84 -11.34 -27.63
N LYS A 88 1.06 -12.38 -27.45
CA LYS A 88 1.13 -13.61 -28.27
C LYS A 88 0.95 -13.32 -29.76
N SER A 89 0.03 -12.39 -30.12
CA SER A 89 -0.20 -11.97 -31.50
C SER A 89 0.98 -11.27 -32.16
N GLU A 90 1.94 -10.77 -31.37
CA GLU A 90 3.13 -10.06 -31.82
C GLU A 90 4.42 -10.91 -31.61
N ASN A 91 4.30 -12.25 -31.62
CA ASN A 91 5.41 -13.19 -31.35
C ASN A 91 6.14 -12.89 -30.04
N PHE A 92 5.40 -12.49 -29.02
CA PHE A 92 5.92 -12.12 -27.69
C PHE A 92 6.96 -10.97 -27.70
N SER A 93 6.86 -10.05 -28.67
CA SER A 93 7.66 -8.83 -28.62
C SER A 93 7.38 -8.08 -27.33
N GLU A 94 8.43 -7.60 -26.68
CA GLU A 94 8.36 -6.91 -25.40
C GLU A 94 8.00 -5.44 -25.61
N ASN A 95 6.85 -5.04 -25.09
CA ASN A 95 6.40 -3.65 -25.11
C ASN A 95 6.43 -3.08 -23.69
N ILE A 96 7.21 -2.01 -23.48
CA ILE A 96 7.26 -1.32 -22.20
C ILE A 96 5.89 -0.67 -21.94
N GLY A 97 5.29 -0.99 -20.80
CA GLY A 97 4.02 -0.43 -20.38
C GLY A 97 4.16 0.90 -19.64
N GLU A 98 3.12 1.70 -19.72
CA GLU A 98 2.96 2.95 -18.97
C GLU A 98 2.01 2.73 -17.81
N THR A 99 2.40 3.14 -16.59
CA THR A 99 1.53 3.13 -15.42
C THR A 99 0.39 4.13 -15.55
N PHE A 100 -0.69 3.94 -14.80
CA PHE A 100 -1.91 4.77 -14.86
C PHE A 100 -2.61 4.77 -16.24
N ARG A 101 -2.39 3.71 -17.00
CA ARG A 101 -3.03 3.44 -18.28
C ARG A 101 -3.63 2.03 -18.28
N SER A 102 -4.84 1.87 -18.82
CA SER A 102 -5.45 0.56 -18.99
C SER A 102 -5.00 -0.09 -20.30
N TYR A 103 -4.85 -1.40 -20.26
CA TYR A 103 -4.45 -2.24 -21.40
C TYR A 103 -5.43 -3.39 -21.57
N GLN A 104 -5.65 -3.80 -22.80
CA GLN A 104 -6.36 -5.04 -23.13
C GLN A 104 -5.35 -6.19 -23.26
N LEU A 105 -5.52 -7.23 -22.48
CA LEU A 105 -4.83 -8.50 -22.63
C LEU A 105 -5.76 -9.54 -23.24
N ASN A 106 -5.20 -10.41 -24.08
CA ASN A 106 -5.86 -11.55 -24.70
C ASN A 106 -5.19 -12.85 -24.27
N GLU A 107 -5.85 -13.96 -24.52
CA GLU A 107 -5.36 -15.30 -24.19
C GLU A 107 -3.95 -15.55 -24.77
N GLY A 108 -3.03 -15.92 -23.91
CA GLY A 108 -1.62 -16.15 -24.18
C GLY A 108 -0.71 -14.95 -23.97
N ASP A 109 -1.26 -13.74 -23.74
CA ASP A 109 -0.45 -12.57 -23.42
C ASP A 109 0.17 -12.70 -22.03
N ILE A 110 1.36 -12.10 -21.86
CA ILE A 110 2.12 -12.12 -20.63
C ILE A 110 2.32 -10.67 -20.14
N ILE A 111 2.12 -10.46 -18.85
CA ILE A 111 2.53 -9.23 -18.17
C ILE A 111 3.63 -9.55 -17.17
N ASP A 112 4.73 -8.81 -17.25
CA ASP A 112 5.88 -8.96 -16.37
C ASP A 112 6.15 -7.65 -15.62
N ILE A 113 5.88 -7.65 -14.31
CA ILE A 113 6.11 -6.49 -13.45
C ILE A 113 7.50 -6.60 -12.84
N LEU A 114 8.46 -5.90 -13.46
CA LEU A 114 9.89 -6.08 -13.22
C LEU A 114 10.35 -5.49 -11.89
N ALA A 115 10.01 -4.23 -11.64
CA ALA A 115 10.44 -3.54 -10.44
C ALA A 115 9.64 -2.25 -10.19
N THR A 116 9.56 -1.82 -8.94
CA THR A 116 9.29 -0.42 -8.61
C THR A 116 10.57 0.41 -8.84
N LYS A 117 10.44 1.69 -9.17
CA LYS A 117 11.59 2.58 -9.42
C LYS A 117 11.99 3.33 -8.14
N SER A 118 11.29 4.42 -7.84
CA SER A 118 11.56 5.27 -6.68
C SER A 118 10.61 5.01 -5.50
N SER A 119 9.66 4.10 -5.66
CA SER A 119 8.68 3.70 -4.64
C SER A 119 8.93 2.27 -4.15
N VAL A 120 8.20 1.83 -3.12
CA VAL A 120 8.25 0.47 -2.60
C VAL A 120 7.08 -0.36 -3.11
N TYR A 121 5.86 0.19 -3.09
CA TYR A 121 4.64 -0.53 -3.44
C TYR A 121 4.12 -0.15 -4.82
N GLY A 122 3.50 -1.14 -5.48
CA GLY A 122 2.73 -0.98 -6.70
C GLY A 122 1.48 -1.85 -6.68
N TYR A 123 0.56 -1.57 -7.61
CA TYR A 123 -0.75 -2.20 -7.64
C TYR A 123 -1.06 -2.72 -9.05
N PHE A 124 -1.64 -3.91 -9.12
CA PHE A 124 -2.14 -4.53 -10.34
C PHE A 124 -3.61 -4.84 -10.18
N GLY A 125 -4.44 -4.26 -11.02
CA GLY A 125 -5.87 -4.48 -11.03
C GLY A 125 -6.38 -5.04 -12.36
N VAL A 126 -7.53 -5.71 -12.30
CA VAL A 126 -8.28 -6.20 -13.45
C VAL A 126 -9.70 -5.63 -13.44
N ILE A 127 -10.30 -5.44 -14.61
CA ILE A 127 -11.70 -5.04 -14.70
C ILE A 127 -12.61 -6.14 -14.14
N GLY A 128 -13.64 -5.75 -13.37
CA GLY A 128 -14.54 -6.69 -12.70
C GLY A 128 -13.95 -7.39 -11.49
N GLY A 129 -12.66 -7.14 -11.16
CA GLY A 129 -11.98 -7.68 -9.99
C GLY A 129 -11.60 -9.16 -10.08
N PHE A 130 -10.91 -9.62 -9.06
CA PHE A 130 -10.49 -11.03 -8.92
C PHE A 130 -11.61 -11.85 -8.26
N LYS A 131 -11.72 -13.11 -8.68
CA LYS A 131 -12.62 -14.08 -8.08
C LYS A 131 -11.94 -14.74 -6.88
N ILE A 132 -12.16 -14.17 -5.71
CA ILE A 132 -11.51 -14.55 -4.46
C ILE A 132 -12.52 -14.86 -3.36
N ASN A 133 -12.11 -15.67 -2.40
CA ASN A 133 -12.88 -15.90 -1.19
C ASN A 133 -12.61 -14.76 -0.20
N LYS A 134 -13.60 -13.87 -0.02
CA LYS A 134 -13.52 -12.78 0.96
C LYS A 134 -13.79 -13.29 2.37
N TYR A 135 -13.00 -12.84 3.35
CA TYR A 135 -13.26 -13.08 4.76
C TYR A 135 -13.97 -11.86 5.35
N ASN A 136 -15.11 -12.06 5.97
CA ASN A 136 -15.95 -10.97 6.50
C ASN A 136 -16.15 -9.81 5.51
N ARG A 137 -16.47 -10.14 4.24
CA ARG A 137 -16.64 -9.21 3.10
C ARG A 137 -15.38 -8.45 2.68
N CYS A 138 -14.25 -8.69 3.30
CA CYS A 138 -12.97 -8.06 2.99
C CYS A 138 -12.11 -8.97 2.10
N GLY A 139 -11.51 -8.37 1.07
CA GLY A 139 -10.60 -9.02 0.13
C GLY A 139 -9.12 -8.82 0.46
N SER A 140 -8.80 -8.34 1.67
CA SER A 140 -7.41 -8.15 2.08
C SER A 140 -6.82 -9.39 2.72
N THR A 141 -5.58 -9.70 2.36
CA THR A 141 -4.78 -10.78 2.94
C THR A 141 -3.92 -10.24 4.09
N LEU A 142 -4.12 -10.79 5.29
CA LEU A 142 -3.29 -10.57 6.48
C LEU A 142 -2.35 -11.76 6.66
N VAL A 143 -1.15 -11.67 6.08
CA VAL A 143 -0.20 -12.80 6.06
C VAL A 143 0.23 -13.21 7.48
N GLY A 144 0.49 -12.25 8.36
CA GLY A 144 0.89 -12.52 9.74
C GLY A 144 -0.16 -13.25 10.58
N SER A 145 -1.44 -13.10 10.23
CA SER A 145 -2.58 -13.73 10.94
C SER A 145 -3.17 -14.93 10.19
N GLY A 146 -2.73 -15.19 8.95
CA GLY A 146 -3.29 -16.26 8.12
C GLY A 146 -4.75 -16.03 7.71
N ILE A 147 -5.19 -14.76 7.60
CA ILE A 147 -6.59 -14.38 7.34
C ILE A 147 -6.71 -13.78 5.95
N GLY A 148 -7.85 -14.05 5.28
CA GLY A 148 -8.23 -13.45 4.00
C GLY A 148 -7.99 -14.33 2.78
N PRO A 149 -8.05 -13.75 1.57
CA PRO A 149 -7.86 -14.47 0.32
C PRO A 149 -6.58 -15.30 0.28
N ASN A 150 -6.59 -16.34 -0.56
CA ASN A 150 -5.46 -17.26 -0.70
C ASN A 150 -5.08 -17.95 0.64
N ASN A 151 -6.08 -18.21 1.49
CA ASN A 151 -5.90 -18.77 2.84
C ASN A 151 -4.91 -17.95 3.70
N GLY A 152 -4.96 -16.62 3.57
CA GLY A 152 -4.06 -15.71 4.28
C GLY A 152 -2.60 -15.78 3.84
N LYS A 153 -2.32 -16.32 2.66
CA LYS A 153 -0.95 -16.46 2.13
C LYS A 153 -0.67 -15.49 0.99
N ARG A 154 0.60 -15.19 0.77
CA ARG A 154 1.07 -14.50 -0.43
C ARG A 154 0.76 -15.34 -1.67
N ILE A 155 0.65 -14.69 -2.82
CA ILE A 155 0.53 -15.34 -4.12
C ILE A 155 1.78 -16.21 -4.36
N GLN A 156 1.57 -17.42 -4.90
CA GLN A 156 2.61 -18.42 -5.11
C GLN A 156 2.85 -18.67 -6.60
N GLU A 157 4.02 -19.17 -6.94
CA GLU A 157 4.34 -19.65 -8.28
C GLU A 157 3.43 -20.81 -8.68
N ASN A 158 3.06 -20.87 -9.97
CA ASN A 158 2.12 -21.82 -10.55
C ASN A 158 0.67 -21.74 -10.01
N GLN A 159 0.36 -20.74 -9.19
CA GLN A 159 -1.00 -20.50 -8.75
C GLN A 159 -1.87 -19.97 -9.90
N LEU A 160 -3.12 -20.44 -9.95
CA LEU A 160 -4.14 -19.88 -10.83
C LEU A 160 -4.84 -18.73 -10.12
N ILE A 161 -4.88 -17.56 -10.76
CA ILE A 161 -5.60 -16.38 -10.28
C ILE A 161 -6.82 -16.17 -11.17
N GLU A 162 -7.99 -16.53 -10.65
CA GLU A 162 -9.25 -16.36 -11.33
C GLU A 162 -9.72 -14.90 -11.25
N PHE A 163 -10.41 -14.43 -12.31
CA PHE A 163 -11.02 -13.11 -12.34
C PHE A 163 -12.43 -13.17 -12.90
N ASN A 164 -13.24 -12.13 -12.63
CA ASN A 164 -14.58 -11.99 -13.14
C ASN A 164 -14.53 -11.48 -14.59
N MET A 165 -15.31 -12.08 -15.48
CA MET A 165 -15.45 -11.54 -16.82
C MET A 165 -16.51 -10.45 -16.83
N GLU A 166 -16.10 -9.23 -17.16
CA GLU A 166 -17.05 -8.14 -17.43
C GLU A 166 -17.62 -8.29 -18.84
N SER A 167 -18.94 -8.30 -18.94
CA SER A 167 -19.65 -8.37 -20.23
C SER A 167 -19.56 -7.05 -21.01
N LYS A 168 -19.26 -5.94 -20.37
CA LYS A 168 -19.12 -4.61 -21.00
C LYS A 168 -17.67 -4.33 -21.34
N LYS A 169 -17.38 -4.15 -22.63
CA LYS A 169 -16.09 -3.59 -23.06
C LYS A 169 -16.04 -2.12 -22.64
N ASN A 170 -15.26 -1.80 -21.62
CA ASN A 170 -14.97 -0.42 -21.27
C ASN A 170 -13.93 0.14 -22.25
N LYS A 171 -14.07 1.42 -22.60
CA LYS A 171 -13.02 2.13 -23.33
C LYS A 171 -11.76 2.15 -22.48
N LEU A 172 -10.60 2.01 -23.13
CA LEU A 172 -9.32 2.16 -22.46
C LEU A 172 -9.18 3.59 -21.91
N LYS A 173 -8.51 3.73 -20.80
CA LYS A 173 -8.36 5.00 -20.07
C LYS A 173 -6.91 5.26 -19.70
N GLN A 174 -6.57 6.50 -19.59
CA GLN A 174 -5.27 6.96 -19.12
C GLN A 174 -5.41 8.16 -18.20
N LEU A 175 -4.52 8.25 -17.23
CA LEU A 175 -4.40 9.37 -16.32
C LEU A 175 -2.94 9.83 -16.30
N SER A 176 -2.71 11.13 -16.56
CA SER A 176 -1.41 11.75 -16.32
C SER A 176 -1.25 12.01 -14.82
N TYR A 177 -0.68 11.03 -14.11
CA TYR A 177 -0.45 11.14 -12.67
C TYR A 177 0.90 11.81 -12.41
N LEU A 178 0.86 12.93 -11.70
CA LEU A 178 2.06 13.59 -11.19
C LEU A 178 2.17 13.28 -9.70
N SER A 179 3.11 12.41 -9.32
CA SER A 179 3.47 12.25 -7.92
C SER A 179 4.18 13.53 -7.45
N ASN A 180 3.52 14.29 -6.59
CA ASN A 180 4.06 15.55 -6.07
C ASN A 180 4.95 15.38 -4.83
N ASN A 181 5.11 14.18 -4.30
CA ASN A 181 5.77 13.95 -3.01
C ASN A 181 7.18 13.37 -3.16
N LYS A 182 8.13 14.23 -3.54
CA LYS A 182 9.58 13.90 -3.50
C LYS A 182 10.28 14.36 -2.22
N ASP A 183 9.58 15.09 -1.34
CA ASP A 183 10.17 15.50 -0.06
C ASP A 183 10.22 14.33 0.94
N ASN A 184 11.12 14.44 1.91
CA ASN A 184 11.33 13.46 2.97
C ASN A 184 10.69 13.88 4.30
N ILE A 185 9.80 14.86 4.29
CA ILE A 185 9.11 15.39 5.48
C ILE A 185 7.88 14.55 5.75
N ILE A 186 7.76 13.99 6.93
CA ILE A 186 6.62 13.22 7.43
C ILE A 186 5.92 14.00 8.53
N ARG A 187 4.71 14.46 8.26
CA ARG A 187 3.94 15.26 9.21
C ARG A 187 3.30 14.37 10.26
N ALA A 188 3.37 14.82 11.51
CA ALA A 188 2.83 14.09 12.64
C ALA A 188 2.25 15.04 13.70
N ILE A 189 1.21 14.59 14.40
CA ILE A 189 0.69 15.23 15.61
C ILE A 189 1.39 14.65 16.83
N GLU A 190 1.36 15.36 17.96
CA GLU A 190 1.85 14.83 19.23
C GLU A 190 1.10 13.56 19.64
N GLY A 191 1.83 12.60 20.15
CA GLY A 191 1.27 11.33 20.61
C GLY A 191 0.68 11.42 22.03
N PRO A 192 -0.15 10.43 22.41
CA PRO A 192 -0.83 10.43 23.71
C PRO A 192 0.13 10.34 24.91
N GLN A 193 1.32 9.82 24.74
CA GLN A 193 2.33 9.76 25.80
C GLN A 193 3.45 10.79 25.62
N ILE A 194 3.19 11.92 24.97
CA ILE A 194 4.20 12.98 24.75
C ILE A 194 4.86 13.45 26.06
N ASN A 195 4.13 13.44 27.16
CA ASN A 195 4.60 13.82 28.48
C ASN A 195 5.68 12.87 29.06
N PHE A 196 5.82 11.67 28.52
CA PHE A 196 6.86 10.71 28.90
C PHE A 196 8.23 11.11 28.38
N PHE A 197 8.32 12.09 27.51
CA PHE A 197 9.55 12.57 26.89
C PHE A 197 9.92 13.97 27.42
N SER A 198 11.23 14.26 27.48
CA SER A 198 11.69 15.60 27.81
C SER A 198 11.42 16.57 26.66
N LYS A 199 11.35 17.87 26.94
CA LYS A 199 11.24 18.90 25.89
C LYS A 199 12.38 18.80 24.88
N GLU A 200 13.59 18.49 25.35
CA GLU A 200 14.76 18.27 24.48
C GLU A 200 14.56 17.04 23.57
N THR A 201 14.09 15.92 24.12
CA THR A 201 13.80 14.69 23.35
C THR A 201 12.75 14.94 22.30
N ILE A 202 11.65 15.63 22.63
CA ILE A 202 10.60 16.01 21.70
C ILE A 202 11.14 16.89 20.58
N ASN A 203 11.94 17.89 20.96
CA ASN A 203 12.59 18.78 19.99
C ASN A 203 13.54 18.02 19.06
N ASN A 204 14.32 17.10 19.59
CA ASN A 204 15.20 16.23 18.81
C ASN A 204 14.40 15.35 17.85
N PHE A 205 13.26 14.80 18.25
CA PHE A 205 12.40 13.98 17.38
C PHE A 205 11.90 14.77 16.16
N PHE A 206 11.45 16.00 16.34
CA PHE A 206 10.91 16.82 15.25
C PHE A 206 11.96 17.61 14.44
N ASN A 207 13.21 17.68 14.88
CA ASN A 207 14.24 18.47 14.18
C ASN A 207 15.42 17.65 13.64
N LYS A 208 15.47 16.35 13.95
CA LYS A 208 16.55 15.49 13.45
C LYS A 208 16.06 14.51 12.40
N THR A 209 16.98 14.06 11.56
CA THR A 209 16.71 13.06 10.54
C THR A 209 16.82 11.63 11.08
N PHE A 210 16.04 10.73 10.48
CA PHE A 210 16.05 9.29 10.75
C PHE A 210 16.22 8.55 9.43
N LYS A 211 16.86 7.37 9.47
CA LYS A 211 16.99 6.50 8.30
C LYS A 211 15.98 5.36 8.35
N ILE A 212 15.39 5.02 7.20
CA ILE A 212 14.55 3.84 7.07
C ILE A 212 15.41 2.58 7.23
N SER A 213 15.05 1.73 8.18
CA SER A 213 15.71 0.46 8.44
C SER A 213 15.37 -0.61 7.40
N LYS A 214 16.23 -1.62 7.26
CA LYS A 214 15.96 -2.84 6.45
C LYS A 214 14.74 -3.63 6.95
N SER A 215 14.35 -3.45 8.20
CA SER A 215 13.22 -4.13 8.83
C SER A 215 11.89 -3.40 8.63
N ALA A 216 11.81 -2.48 7.65
CA ALA A 216 10.56 -1.80 7.32
C ALA A 216 9.66 -2.73 6.48
N ASP A 217 8.41 -2.89 6.94
CA ASP A 217 7.39 -3.71 6.28
C ASP A 217 5.98 -3.17 6.50
N ARG A 218 4.96 -3.98 6.18
CA ARG A 218 3.55 -3.62 6.36
C ARG A 218 3.12 -3.54 7.85
N MET A 219 3.86 -4.11 8.79
CA MET A 219 3.60 -3.99 10.23
C MET A 219 4.11 -2.67 10.78
N GLY A 220 5.30 -2.21 10.33
CA GLY A 220 5.88 -0.97 10.81
C GLY A 220 7.16 -0.57 10.09
N VAL A 221 7.37 0.71 10.00
CA VAL A 221 8.61 1.31 9.52
C VAL A 221 9.51 1.59 10.72
N ARG A 222 10.52 0.73 10.93
CA ARG A 222 11.55 0.95 11.94
C ARG A 222 12.54 2.00 11.44
N LEU A 223 12.88 2.94 12.31
CA LEU A 223 13.80 4.03 12.02
C LEU A 223 15.11 3.86 12.80
N GLU A 224 16.20 4.28 12.19
CA GLU A 224 17.55 4.25 12.77
C GLU A 224 18.13 5.66 12.83
N GLY A 225 19.11 5.86 13.72
CA GLY A 225 19.83 7.12 13.86
C GLY A 225 19.73 7.70 15.26
N ASN A 226 19.07 8.83 15.41
CA ASN A 226 18.94 9.50 16.71
C ASN A 226 18.07 8.68 17.67
N LYS A 227 18.64 8.35 18.84
CA LYS A 227 17.92 7.64 19.89
C LYS A 227 16.94 8.55 20.59
N ILE A 228 15.72 8.09 20.75
CA ILE A 228 14.64 8.76 21.49
C ILE A 228 14.45 8.01 22.80
N VAL A 229 14.68 8.68 23.94
CA VAL A 229 14.62 8.05 25.26
C VAL A 229 13.47 8.65 26.06
N SER A 230 12.64 7.78 26.65
CA SER A 230 11.60 8.21 27.59
C SER A 230 12.22 8.50 28.98
N LYS A 231 11.61 9.41 29.76
CA LYS A 231 12.10 9.84 31.07
C LYS A 231 12.08 8.72 32.12
N ASN A 232 11.03 7.92 32.15
CA ASN A 232 10.73 7.07 33.30
C ASN A 232 10.70 5.59 32.97
N THR A 233 10.17 5.20 31.80
CA THR A 233 10.00 3.79 31.41
C THR A 233 9.94 3.66 29.91
N SER A 234 10.46 2.54 29.40
CA SER A 234 10.33 2.17 28.01
C SER A 234 9.03 1.41 27.72
N ASN A 235 8.28 1.02 28.77
CA ASN A 235 7.03 0.25 28.65
C ASN A 235 5.90 0.96 29.37
N ILE A 236 4.70 0.83 28.81
CA ILE A 236 3.43 1.26 29.41
C ILE A 236 2.51 0.05 29.49
N LEU A 237 1.41 0.17 30.23
CA LEU A 237 0.33 -0.80 30.14
C LEU A 237 -0.15 -0.90 28.68
N SER A 238 -0.30 -2.13 28.17
CA SER A 238 -0.75 -2.34 26.80
C SER A 238 -2.12 -1.70 26.59
N GLU A 239 -2.21 -0.90 25.53
CA GLU A 239 -3.45 -0.18 25.16
C GLU A 239 -3.71 -0.33 23.65
N GLY A 240 -4.90 0.04 23.19
CA GLY A 240 -5.22 0.09 21.77
C GLY A 240 -4.30 1.05 21.03
N ILE A 241 -3.82 0.61 19.85
CA ILE A 241 -2.94 1.42 19.02
C ILE A 241 -3.53 1.59 17.63
N VAL A 242 -3.12 2.65 16.95
CA VAL A 242 -3.62 2.99 15.61
C VAL A 242 -2.48 3.10 14.60
N LYS A 243 -2.82 2.91 13.35
CA LYS A 243 -1.91 3.17 12.22
C LYS A 243 -1.35 4.59 12.28
N GLY A 244 -0.06 4.73 12.05
CA GLY A 244 0.65 6.01 12.17
C GLY A 244 1.24 6.29 13.55
N SER A 245 0.86 5.54 14.59
CA SER A 245 1.49 5.68 15.92
C SER A 245 3.00 5.49 15.83
N VAL A 246 3.77 6.41 16.42
CA VAL A 246 5.22 6.33 16.50
C VAL A 246 5.61 5.84 17.89
N GLN A 247 5.84 4.55 18.00
CA GLN A 247 6.25 3.89 19.24
C GLN A 247 7.75 4.03 19.49
N ILE A 248 8.11 4.18 20.77
CA ILE A 248 9.50 4.25 21.21
C ILE A 248 9.81 3.06 22.11
N PRO A 249 10.35 1.96 21.55
CA PRO A 249 10.84 0.83 22.35
C PRO A 249 12.04 1.19 23.21
N GLY A 250 12.47 0.26 24.09
CA GLY A 250 13.58 0.47 25.02
C GLY A 250 14.94 0.70 24.35
N ASP A 251 15.11 0.29 23.09
CA ASP A 251 16.32 0.55 22.31
C ASP A 251 16.39 1.98 21.75
N GLY A 252 15.30 2.76 21.90
CA GLY A 252 15.19 4.15 21.47
C GLY A 252 15.03 4.37 19.98
N ASN A 253 14.87 3.32 19.17
CA ASN A 253 14.61 3.45 17.73
C ASN A 253 13.11 3.61 17.48
N PRO A 254 12.64 4.70 16.87
CA PRO A 254 11.23 4.87 16.59
C PRO A 254 10.70 3.80 15.63
N ILE A 255 9.45 3.35 15.86
CA ILE A 255 8.71 2.48 14.95
C ILE A 255 7.39 3.15 14.59
N VAL A 256 7.22 3.48 13.32
CA VAL A 256 5.93 3.99 12.81
C VAL A 256 5.06 2.82 12.41
N LEU A 257 3.92 2.65 13.07
CA LEU A 257 3.01 1.54 12.82
C LEU A 257 2.28 1.70 11.48
N MET A 258 2.27 0.63 10.69
CA MET A 258 1.69 0.59 9.35
C MET A 258 0.36 -0.18 9.33
N VAL A 259 -0.10 -0.62 8.17
CA VAL A 259 -1.46 -1.19 7.97
C VAL A 259 -1.67 -2.53 8.67
N ASP A 260 -0.64 -3.37 8.80
CA ASP A 260 -0.71 -4.69 9.46
C ASP A 260 -0.23 -4.65 10.93
N HIS A 261 -0.18 -3.46 11.55
CA HIS A 261 0.26 -3.29 12.94
C HIS A 261 -0.57 -4.13 13.92
N PRO A 262 -0.04 -4.55 15.08
CA PRO A 262 -0.83 -5.21 16.10
C PRO A 262 -1.93 -4.29 16.64
N THR A 263 -3.02 -4.86 17.18
CA THR A 263 -4.17 -4.08 17.69
C THR A 263 -3.92 -3.43 19.04
N ILE A 264 -2.97 -3.97 19.81
CA ILE A 264 -2.54 -3.44 21.11
C ILE A 264 -1.03 -3.32 21.17
N GLY A 265 -0.51 -2.42 22.00
CA GLY A 265 0.92 -2.21 22.20
C GLY A 265 1.24 -1.55 23.53
N GLY A 266 2.43 -1.86 24.05
CA GLY A 266 2.90 -1.43 25.36
C GLY A 266 4.11 -0.48 25.31
N TYR A 267 4.37 0.19 24.20
CA TYR A 267 5.42 1.22 24.10
C TYR A 267 4.82 2.62 24.09
N PRO A 268 5.47 3.62 24.75
CA PRO A 268 5.01 5.00 24.70
C PRO A 268 5.05 5.54 23.28
N LYS A 269 4.02 6.28 22.90
CA LYS A 269 3.87 6.91 21.58
C LYS A 269 4.19 8.39 21.66
N ILE A 270 5.29 8.80 21.00
CA ILE A 270 5.74 10.20 20.96
C ILE A 270 4.92 11.04 19.97
N ALA A 271 4.46 10.42 18.88
CA ALA A 271 3.74 11.10 17.81
C ALA A 271 2.75 10.14 17.14
N THR A 272 1.89 10.68 16.27
CA THR A 272 1.09 9.94 15.31
C THR A 272 1.21 10.60 13.94
N VAL A 273 1.70 9.86 12.95
CA VAL A 273 1.80 10.32 11.55
C VAL A 273 0.40 10.54 10.98
N ILE A 274 0.18 11.65 10.28
CA ILE A 274 -1.11 11.95 9.66
C ILE A 274 -1.41 10.98 8.51
N LEU A 275 -2.69 10.70 8.25
CA LEU A 275 -3.11 9.70 7.25
C LEU A 275 -2.54 9.95 5.86
N ASN A 276 -2.42 11.22 5.46
CA ASN A 276 -1.87 11.59 4.16
C ASN A 276 -0.41 11.19 3.95
N ASP A 277 0.36 11.10 5.05
CA ASP A 277 1.80 10.86 4.98
C ASP A 277 2.16 9.39 5.23
N ILE A 278 1.18 8.53 5.59
CA ILE A 278 1.38 7.08 5.72
C ILE A 278 1.85 6.46 4.39
N ALA A 279 1.15 6.75 3.30
CA ALA A 279 1.55 6.28 1.97
C ALA A 279 2.93 6.83 1.58
N LYS A 280 3.18 8.11 1.80
CA LYS A 280 4.47 8.75 1.54
C LYS A 280 5.61 8.07 2.30
N LEU A 281 5.41 7.78 3.59
CA LEU A 281 6.39 7.07 4.42
C LEU A 281 6.61 5.63 3.90
N SER A 282 5.55 4.93 3.54
CA SER A 282 5.64 3.54 3.06
C SER A 282 6.46 3.39 1.77
N HIS A 283 6.50 4.43 0.96
CA HIS A 283 7.27 4.46 -0.28
C HIS A 283 8.73 4.87 -0.09
N GLN A 284 9.15 5.23 1.13
CA GLN A 284 10.56 5.47 1.40
C GLN A 284 11.33 4.14 1.47
N SER A 285 12.28 3.96 0.57
CA SER A 285 13.11 2.75 0.53
C SER A 285 14.16 2.73 1.65
N PHE A 286 14.69 1.54 1.93
CA PHE A 286 15.79 1.35 2.87
C PHE A 286 16.92 2.37 2.69
N GLY A 287 17.43 2.91 3.80
CA GLY A 287 18.54 3.85 3.84
C GLY A 287 18.18 5.31 3.51
N LYS A 288 16.95 5.57 3.04
CA LYS A 288 16.47 6.94 2.84
C LYS A 288 16.32 7.66 4.19
N GLU A 289 16.63 8.95 4.17
CA GLU A 289 16.48 9.82 5.32
C GLU A 289 15.12 10.51 5.30
N ILE A 290 14.46 10.54 6.44
CA ILE A 290 13.23 11.29 6.67
C ILE A 290 13.39 12.21 7.88
N CYS A 291 12.56 13.24 7.94
CA CYS A 291 12.37 14.07 9.15
C CYS A 291 10.89 14.20 9.46
N PHE A 292 10.57 14.43 10.74
CA PHE A 292 9.20 14.67 11.16
C PHE A 292 8.92 16.17 11.26
N GLU A 293 7.75 16.58 10.83
CA GLU A 293 7.23 17.93 11.01
C GLU A 293 6.02 17.86 11.94
N LYS A 294 6.04 18.67 13.00
CA LYS A 294 4.91 18.79 13.91
C LYS A 294 3.80 19.62 13.29
N VAL A 295 2.59 19.07 13.25
CA VAL A 295 1.39 19.77 12.81
C VAL A 295 0.28 19.70 13.86
N SER A 296 -0.69 20.62 13.78
CA SER A 296 -1.91 20.56 14.61
C SER A 296 -2.91 19.54 14.06
N ILE A 297 -3.85 19.09 14.89
CA ILE A 297 -4.97 18.23 14.46
C ILE A 297 -5.76 18.91 13.34
N GLU A 298 -6.08 20.19 13.51
CA GLU A 298 -6.78 20.98 12.51
C GLU A 298 -6.04 21.01 11.16
N THR A 299 -4.72 21.19 11.19
CA THR A 299 -3.89 21.13 9.97
C THR A 299 -3.97 19.73 9.34
N ALA A 300 -3.91 18.66 10.13
CA ALA A 300 -4.00 17.29 9.64
C ALA A 300 -5.35 17.00 8.96
N GLU A 301 -6.46 17.47 9.53
CA GLU A 301 -7.81 17.35 8.97
C GLU A 301 -7.96 18.15 7.68
N ASN A 302 -7.45 19.37 7.64
CA ASN A 302 -7.46 20.22 6.44
C ASN A 302 -6.68 19.57 5.29
N LEU A 303 -5.52 18.98 5.58
CA LEU A 303 -4.72 18.25 4.61
C LEU A 303 -5.44 17.00 4.08
N TYR A 304 -6.12 16.25 4.96
CA TYR A 304 -6.92 15.10 4.57
C TYR A 304 -8.05 15.50 3.60
N ASN A 305 -8.79 16.55 3.93
CA ASN A 305 -9.88 17.06 3.09
C ASN A 305 -9.36 17.63 1.75
N ALA A 306 -8.19 18.28 1.76
CA ALA A 306 -7.55 18.77 0.54
C ALA A 306 -7.12 17.61 -0.38
N ASN A 307 -6.56 16.53 0.18
CA ASN A 307 -6.19 15.34 -0.59
C ASN A 307 -7.41 14.67 -1.25
N LYS A 308 -8.52 14.57 -0.52
CA LYS A 308 -9.77 14.05 -1.08
C LYS A 308 -10.25 14.86 -2.29
N LYS A 309 -10.28 16.19 -2.16
CA LYS A 309 -10.64 17.09 -3.26
C LYS A 309 -9.65 16.99 -4.44
N TYR A 310 -8.38 16.82 -4.16
CA TYR A 310 -7.35 16.61 -5.18
C TYR A 310 -7.61 15.33 -5.97
N LEU A 311 -7.89 14.21 -5.30
CA LEU A 311 -8.22 12.95 -5.95
C LEU A 311 -9.47 13.06 -6.84
N ASP A 312 -10.53 13.72 -6.36
CA ASP A 312 -11.75 13.93 -7.14
C ASP A 312 -11.46 14.71 -8.43
N LYS A 313 -10.66 15.78 -8.35
CA LYS A 313 -10.22 16.56 -9.53
C LYS A 313 -9.35 15.73 -10.49
N MET A 314 -8.42 14.95 -9.93
CA MET A 314 -7.57 14.07 -10.70
C MET A 314 -8.39 13.04 -11.48
N PHE A 315 -9.41 12.45 -10.85
CA PHE A 315 -10.30 11.50 -11.52
C PHE A 315 -11.13 12.11 -12.64
N GLN A 316 -11.45 13.41 -12.57
CA GLN A 316 -12.10 14.14 -13.65
C GLN A 316 -11.19 14.33 -14.88
N SER A 317 -9.88 14.29 -14.70
CA SER A 317 -8.89 14.43 -15.79
C SER A 317 -8.57 13.12 -16.53
N ILE A 318 -9.24 12.00 -16.21
CA ILE A 318 -9.08 10.72 -16.90
C ILE A 318 -9.50 10.88 -18.36
N LYS A 319 -8.58 10.52 -19.28
CA LYS A 319 -8.80 10.53 -20.73
C LYS A 319 -9.21 9.13 -21.22
N LEU A 320 -10.09 9.10 -22.20
CA LEU A 320 -10.36 7.88 -22.99
C LEU A 320 -9.30 7.76 -24.09
N LEU A 321 -8.89 6.51 -24.37
CA LEU A 321 -7.92 6.14 -25.42
C LEU A 321 -8.63 5.56 -26.64
#